data_82630102ce24961434853e932f822e8c
#
_entry.id   82630102ce24961434853e932f822e8c
#
_cell.length_a   1.000
_cell.length_b   1.000
_cell.length_c   1.000
_cell.angle_alpha   90.00
_cell.angle_beta   90.00
_cell.angle_gamma   90.00
#
_symmetry.space_group_name_H-M   'P 1'
#
loop_
_entity.id
_entity.type
_entity.pdbx_description
1 polymer ?
#
loop_
_entity_poly.entity_id
_entity_poly.type
_entity_poly.pdbx_seq_one_letter_code
_entity_poly.pdbx_strand_id
1 'polypeptide(L)'
;MKQSKFKQEFKQGWESLKHKLSTSCSKQGGYTLVSTAIVIVGLGFLTVVGAGVYDIYERQAKLIESDDNIQNIRLALQKHIDVHGKLPCPASMDAASNSAEFGASVGGAGGCASGAFSGVERVAGRNARDVLIGSIPTRSLNISDSLTVDGWGGRYLYAVTADYTGNDADFGSNEGAISVLDENGDSVTSSPGNAIYTLVAPGASQQGARSIEGDEIASCNTATFGGENCDFDDATFNVSMNKSFGMGDDSFTDSFFYMASNDVYQWKVGYGECTCPTKTRPAVVECYKIPGGFGGT
;
A
#
# COMPACT_ATOMS: atom_id res chain seq x y z
N MET A 1 -6.68 18.78 -20.44
CA MET A 1 -7.67 19.35 -21.36
C MET A 1 -9.12 18.88 -21.15
N LYS A 2 -9.41 17.78 -20.47
CA LYS A 2 -10.78 17.26 -20.18
C LYS A 2 -11.50 17.97 -19.01
N GLN A 3 -10.79 18.47 -18.00
CA GLN A 3 -11.39 19.11 -16.81
C GLN A 3 -12.04 20.49 -17.09
N SER A 4 -11.57 21.21 -18.08
CA SER A 4 -12.14 22.53 -18.40
C SER A 4 -13.52 22.46 -19.07
N LYS A 5 -13.76 21.43 -19.88
CA LYS A 5 -15.06 21.20 -20.52
C LYS A 5 -16.15 20.82 -19.51
N PHE A 6 -15.82 19.95 -18.57
CA PHE A 6 -16.77 19.52 -17.54
C PHE A 6 -17.23 20.69 -16.65
N LYS A 7 -16.32 21.59 -16.25
CA LYS A 7 -16.66 22.82 -15.50
C LYS A 7 -17.57 23.76 -16.27
N GLN A 8 -17.37 23.86 -17.58
CA GLN A 8 -18.23 24.73 -18.42
C GLN A 8 -19.63 24.17 -18.59
N GLU A 9 -19.77 22.87 -18.82
CA GLU A 9 -21.07 22.21 -18.96
C GLU A 9 -21.88 22.25 -17.64
N PHE A 10 -21.20 22.03 -16.52
CA PHE A 10 -21.84 22.12 -15.19
C PHE A 10 -22.31 23.55 -14.89
N LYS A 11 -21.52 24.56 -15.24
CA LYS A 11 -21.90 25.97 -15.05
C LYS A 11 -23.08 26.39 -15.95
N GLN A 12 -23.12 25.92 -17.19
CA GLN A 12 -24.26 26.17 -18.07
C GLN A 12 -25.53 25.47 -17.61
N GLY A 13 -25.43 24.23 -17.13
CA GLY A 13 -26.56 23.52 -16.55
C GLY A 13 -27.12 24.23 -15.31
N TRP A 14 -26.24 24.75 -14.44
CA TRP A 14 -26.65 25.46 -13.22
C TRP A 14 -27.33 26.79 -13.53
N GLU A 15 -26.85 27.58 -14.47
CA GLU A 15 -27.49 28.84 -14.88
C GLU A 15 -28.82 28.60 -15.59
N SER A 16 -28.97 27.54 -16.38
CA SER A 16 -30.25 27.12 -16.97
C SER A 16 -31.29 26.71 -15.91
N LEU A 17 -30.85 26.03 -14.85
CA LEU A 17 -31.70 25.66 -13.72
C LEU A 17 -32.17 26.90 -12.94
N LYS A 18 -31.27 27.86 -12.66
CA LYS A 18 -31.62 29.14 -12.02
C LYS A 18 -32.64 29.92 -12.82
N HIS A 19 -32.48 29.98 -14.14
CA HIS A 19 -33.43 30.70 -15.00
C HIS A 19 -34.82 30.04 -15.04
N LYS A 20 -34.88 28.70 -15.06
CA LYS A 20 -36.17 27.95 -14.97
C LYS A 20 -36.81 28.10 -13.60
N LEU A 21 -36.05 28.16 -12.49
CA LEU A 21 -36.60 28.37 -11.17
C LEU A 21 -37.07 29.80 -10.95
N SER A 22 -36.44 30.81 -11.58
CA SER A 22 -36.81 32.22 -11.46
C SER A 22 -38.08 32.59 -12.23
N THR A 23 -38.34 31.92 -13.35
CA THR A 23 -39.56 32.19 -14.15
C THR A 23 -40.83 31.51 -13.63
N SER A 24 -40.71 30.59 -12.67
CA SER A 24 -41.88 29.88 -12.07
C SER A 24 -42.46 30.55 -10.84
N CYS A 25 -41.91 31.70 -10.39
CA CYS A 25 -42.24 32.28 -9.09
C CYS A 25 -43.32 33.41 -9.16
N SER A 26 -44.19 33.42 -10.18
CA SER A 26 -45.22 34.48 -10.28
C SER A 26 -46.68 34.02 -10.11
N LYS A 27 -46.94 32.81 -9.55
CA LYS A 27 -48.28 32.43 -9.07
C LYS A 27 -48.17 32.02 -7.63
N GLN A 28 -48.60 32.91 -6.71
CA GLN A 28 -48.86 32.61 -5.31
C GLN A 28 -49.96 31.55 -5.17
N GLY A 29 -49.62 30.30 -5.47
CA GLY A 29 -50.38 29.15 -5.04
C GLY A 29 -49.79 28.72 -3.69
N GLY A 30 -50.58 28.78 -2.61
CA GLY A 30 -50.17 28.33 -1.30
C GLY A 30 -49.63 26.89 -1.37
N TYR A 31 -48.34 26.72 -1.15
CA TYR A 31 -47.76 25.39 -0.96
C TYR A 31 -48.47 24.76 0.24
N THR A 32 -49.20 23.69 0.01
CA THR A 32 -49.84 22.94 1.11
C THR A 32 -48.72 22.31 1.96
N LEU A 33 -48.95 22.21 3.27
CA LEU A 33 -48.03 21.53 4.22
C LEU A 33 -47.55 20.18 3.72
N VAL A 34 -48.36 19.46 2.97
CA VAL A 34 -48.04 18.18 2.34
C VAL A 34 -46.99 18.32 1.25
N SER A 35 -47.06 19.38 0.43
CA SER A 35 -46.07 19.61 -0.64
C SER A 35 -44.66 19.90 -0.07
N THR A 36 -44.58 20.70 0.99
CA THR A 36 -43.29 20.97 1.66
C THR A 36 -42.74 19.73 2.36
N ALA A 37 -43.60 18.92 2.97
CA ALA A 37 -43.20 17.67 3.59
C ALA A 37 -42.61 16.69 2.56
N ILE A 38 -43.21 16.54 1.37
CA ILE A 38 -42.69 15.68 0.30
C ILE A 38 -41.31 16.16 -0.19
N VAL A 39 -41.14 17.47 -0.34
CA VAL A 39 -39.82 18.04 -0.75
C VAL A 39 -38.77 17.78 0.30
N ILE A 40 -39.05 17.96 1.59
CA ILE A 40 -38.09 17.70 2.66
C ILE A 40 -37.69 16.21 2.72
N VAL A 41 -38.68 15.30 2.60
CA VAL A 41 -38.44 13.86 2.57
C VAL A 41 -37.57 13.48 1.34
N GLY A 42 -37.89 14.05 0.16
CA GLY A 42 -37.10 13.83 -1.05
C GLY A 42 -35.68 14.32 -0.95
N LEU A 43 -35.45 15.52 -0.38
CA LEU A 43 -34.11 16.04 -0.12
C LEU A 43 -33.35 15.19 0.91
N GLY A 44 -34.02 14.75 1.98
CA GLY A 44 -33.45 13.86 2.97
C GLY A 44 -32.98 12.52 2.37
N PHE A 45 -33.76 11.95 1.48
CA PHE A 45 -33.40 10.72 0.78
C PHE A 45 -32.17 10.92 -0.13
N LEU A 46 -32.12 12.01 -0.89
CA LEU A 46 -30.97 12.35 -1.75
C LEU A 46 -29.68 12.57 -0.97
N THR A 47 -29.75 13.17 0.23
CA THR A 47 -28.55 13.35 1.05
C THR A 47 -28.00 12.04 1.60
N VAL A 48 -28.88 11.11 2.02
CA VAL A 48 -28.45 9.79 2.52
C VAL A 48 -27.79 8.97 1.42
N VAL A 49 -28.40 8.91 0.23
CA VAL A 49 -27.83 8.20 -0.92
C VAL A 49 -26.52 8.84 -1.36
N GLY A 50 -26.47 10.17 -1.43
CA GLY A 50 -25.26 10.92 -1.82
C GLY A 50 -24.09 10.70 -0.86
N ALA A 51 -24.34 10.63 0.44
CA ALA A 51 -23.32 10.38 1.45
C ALA A 51 -22.69 8.98 1.29
N GLY A 52 -23.52 7.95 1.05
CA GLY A 52 -23.02 6.59 0.85
C GLY A 52 -22.14 6.44 -0.39
N VAL A 53 -22.51 7.09 -1.49
CA VAL A 53 -21.68 7.08 -2.72
C VAL A 53 -20.37 7.81 -2.51
N TYR A 54 -20.38 8.93 -1.79
CA TYR A 54 -19.18 9.69 -1.48
C TYR A 54 -18.17 8.89 -0.64
N ASP A 55 -18.63 8.19 0.38
CA ASP A 55 -17.77 7.35 1.23
C ASP A 55 -17.08 6.23 0.44
N ILE A 56 -17.83 5.56 -0.44
CA ILE A 56 -17.26 4.53 -1.32
C ILE A 56 -16.17 5.13 -2.24
N TYR A 57 -16.46 6.30 -2.83
CA TYR A 57 -15.49 6.98 -3.70
C TYR A 57 -14.21 7.38 -2.96
N GLU A 58 -14.34 7.91 -1.75
CA GLU A 58 -13.18 8.30 -0.92
C GLU A 58 -12.31 7.09 -0.57
N ARG A 59 -12.92 5.98 -0.16
CA ARG A 59 -12.18 4.74 0.13
C ARG A 59 -11.45 4.20 -1.09
N GLN A 60 -12.08 4.22 -2.25
CA GLN A 60 -11.43 3.79 -3.50
C GLN A 60 -10.25 4.69 -3.87
N ALA A 61 -10.39 6.01 -3.70
CA ALA A 61 -9.30 6.94 -3.96
C ALA A 61 -8.08 6.67 -3.07
N LYS A 62 -8.30 6.41 -1.77
CA LYS A 62 -7.24 6.07 -0.82
C LYS A 62 -6.56 4.74 -1.14
N LEU A 63 -7.32 3.73 -1.57
CA LEU A 63 -6.75 2.45 -2.02
C LEU A 63 -5.85 2.62 -3.24
N ILE A 64 -6.32 3.37 -4.25
CA ILE A 64 -5.54 3.65 -5.47
C ILE A 64 -4.25 4.41 -5.11
N GLU A 65 -4.34 5.40 -4.23
CA GLU A 65 -3.19 6.15 -3.75
C GLU A 65 -2.17 5.23 -3.05
N SER A 66 -2.65 4.33 -2.19
CA SER A 66 -1.79 3.38 -1.49
C SER A 66 -1.10 2.41 -2.45
N ASP A 67 -1.82 1.88 -3.42
CA ASP A 67 -1.26 0.98 -4.42
C ASP A 67 -0.23 1.69 -5.33
N ASP A 68 -0.51 2.92 -5.76
CA ASP A 68 0.41 3.73 -6.55
C ASP A 68 1.70 4.05 -5.76
N ASN A 69 1.57 4.36 -4.47
CA ASN A 69 2.70 4.60 -3.58
C ASN A 69 3.57 3.34 -3.43
N ILE A 70 2.96 2.16 -3.21
CA ILE A 70 3.69 0.88 -3.16
C ILE A 70 4.49 0.65 -4.46
N GLN A 71 3.92 0.93 -5.62
CA GLN A 71 4.64 0.78 -6.89
C GLN A 71 5.85 1.74 -6.98
N ASN A 72 5.70 2.98 -6.54
CA ASN A 72 6.79 3.95 -6.52
C ASN A 72 7.90 3.53 -5.55
N ILE A 73 7.55 3.05 -4.36
CA ILE A 73 8.50 2.52 -3.37
C ILE A 73 9.25 1.31 -3.95
N ARG A 74 8.53 0.39 -4.57
CA ARG A 74 9.08 -0.79 -5.21
C ARG A 74 10.13 -0.43 -6.27
N LEU A 75 9.81 0.51 -7.16
CA LEU A 75 10.74 0.98 -8.18
C LEU A 75 11.98 1.63 -7.59
N ALA A 76 11.83 2.34 -6.46
CA ALA A 76 12.94 2.93 -5.74
C ALA A 76 13.85 1.88 -5.07
N LEU A 77 13.26 0.87 -4.42
CA LEU A 77 13.98 -0.28 -3.87
C LEU A 77 14.77 -1.01 -4.94
N GLN A 78 14.15 -1.20 -6.08
CA GLN A 78 14.75 -1.80 -7.24
C GLN A 78 15.98 -1.01 -7.73
N LYS A 79 15.80 0.28 -7.95
CA LYS A 79 16.90 1.16 -8.34
C LYS A 79 18.03 1.12 -7.31
N HIS A 80 17.69 1.01 -6.02
CA HIS A 80 18.69 0.89 -4.95
C HIS A 80 19.50 -0.40 -5.08
N ILE A 81 18.83 -1.54 -5.36
CA ILE A 81 19.54 -2.82 -5.63
C ILE A 81 20.46 -2.68 -6.84
N ASP A 82 20.00 -2.06 -7.92
CA ASP A 82 20.81 -1.91 -9.15
C ASP A 82 22.08 -1.08 -8.92
N VAL A 83 21.98 -0.02 -8.11
CA VAL A 83 23.09 0.88 -7.84
C VAL A 83 24.03 0.37 -6.76
N HIS A 84 23.48 -0.21 -5.69
CA HIS A 84 24.22 -0.56 -4.49
C HIS A 84 24.44 -2.07 -4.32
N GLY A 85 23.79 -2.91 -5.11
CA GLY A 85 23.87 -4.37 -5.01
C GLY A 85 23.19 -4.96 -3.78
N LYS A 86 22.41 -4.18 -3.02
CA LYS A 86 21.77 -4.56 -1.76
C LYS A 86 20.48 -3.80 -1.53
N LEU A 87 19.65 -4.30 -0.64
CA LEU A 87 18.47 -3.58 -0.12
C LEU A 87 18.87 -2.59 0.97
N PRO A 88 18.16 -1.48 1.12
CA PRO A 88 18.37 -0.58 2.26
C PRO A 88 17.86 -1.22 3.54
N CYS A 89 18.43 -0.87 4.67
CA CYS A 89 17.83 -1.19 5.95
C CYS A 89 16.53 -0.40 6.16
N PRO A 90 15.58 -0.91 6.94
CA PRO A 90 14.40 -0.14 7.32
C PRO A 90 14.75 1.17 8.00
N ALA A 91 13.84 2.12 7.99
CA ALA A 91 13.88 3.31 8.84
C ALA A 91 13.13 3.03 10.14
N SER A 92 13.40 3.81 11.18
CA SER A 92 12.68 3.75 12.44
C SER A 92 11.18 4.03 12.26
N MET A 93 10.32 3.21 12.86
CA MET A 93 8.87 3.43 12.91
C MET A 93 8.47 4.55 13.89
N ASP A 94 9.30 4.79 14.90
CA ASP A 94 9.01 5.72 15.99
C ASP A 94 9.54 7.14 15.73
N ALA A 95 10.34 7.32 14.67
CA ALA A 95 10.94 8.60 14.34
C ALA A 95 9.88 9.61 13.87
N ALA A 96 9.77 10.76 14.52
CA ALA A 96 8.86 11.84 14.09
C ALA A 96 9.32 12.47 12.76
N SER A 97 8.40 13.02 12.00
CA SER A 97 8.63 13.59 10.66
C SER A 97 9.71 14.67 10.62
N ASN A 98 9.90 15.41 11.70
CA ASN A 98 10.88 16.47 11.85
C ASN A 98 12.26 15.98 12.34
N SER A 99 12.41 14.67 12.64
CA SER A 99 13.67 14.12 13.12
C SER A 99 14.64 13.81 11.98
N ALA A 100 15.93 13.74 12.27
CA ALA A 100 16.95 13.33 11.32
C ALA A 100 16.84 11.84 10.96
N GLU A 101 16.27 11.05 11.84
CA GLU A 101 16.09 9.59 11.69
C GLU A 101 14.90 9.23 10.82
N PHE A 102 13.94 10.15 10.63
CA PHE A 102 12.78 9.92 9.77
C PHE A 102 13.18 9.60 8.34
N GLY A 103 12.73 8.47 7.84
CA GLY A 103 13.03 8.02 6.48
C GLY A 103 14.51 7.73 6.21
N ALA A 104 15.36 7.77 7.24
CA ALA A 104 16.76 7.39 7.12
C ALA A 104 16.92 5.90 7.43
N SER A 105 17.66 5.19 6.59
CA SER A 105 18.00 3.79 6.80
C SER A 105 18.86 3.65 8.06
N VAL A 106 18.50 2.72 8.96
CA VAL A 106 19.35 2.39 10.10
C VAL A 106 20.62 1.65 9.64
N GLY A 107 21.64 1.53 10.49
CA GLY A 107 22.84 0.72 10.22
C GLY A 107 23.88 1.34 9.27
N GLY A 108 23.58 2.44 8.61
CA GLY A 108 24.54 3.17 7.78
C GLY A 108 25.06 2.37 6.58
N ALA A 109 26.30 2.65 6.14
CA ALA A 109 26.90 2.04 4.94
C ALA A 109 27.20 0.54 5.10
N GLY A 110 27.36 0.05 6.32
CA GLY A 110 27.66 -1.37 6.61
C GLY A 110 26.44 -2.31 6.54
N GLY A 111 25.26 -1.74 6.36
CA GLY A 111 24.00 -2.50 6.45
C GLY A 111 23.53 -2.69 7.90
N CYS A 112 22.54 -3.54 8.10
CA CYS A 112 21.89 -3.78 9.39
C CYS A 112 21.79 -5.29 9.73
N ALA A 113 22.61 -6.11 9.13
CA ALA A 113 22.62 -7.55 9.40
C ALA A 113 22.87 -7.87 10.88
N SER A 114 23.55 -6.98 11.60
CA SER A 114 23.80 -7.11 13.04
C SER A 114 23.50 -5.82 13.77
N GLY A 115 23.07 -5.92 15.04
CA GLY A 115 22.75 -4.78 15.90
C GLY A 115 21.24 -4.62 16.15
N ALA A 116 20.93 -3.91 17.22
CA ALA A 116 19.60 -3.46 17.56
C ALA A 116 19.47 -1.97 17.19
N PHE A 117 18.34 -1.59 16.63
CA PHE A 117 18.06 -0.24 16.19
C PHE A 117 16.73 0.21 16.78
N SER A 118 16.67 1.47 17.27
CA SER A 118 15.44 2.04 17.83
C SER A 118 14.35 2.11 16.75
N GLY A 119 13.15 1.65 17.09
CA GLY A 119 12.01 1.66 16.18
C GLY A 119 12.13 0.74 14.97
N VAL A 120 13.01 -0.25 15.04
CA VAL A 120 13.13 -1.33 14.05
C VAL A 120 13.15 -2.65 14.82
N GLU A 121 12.16 -3.49 14.57
CA GLU A 121 12.06 -4.81 15.17
C GLU A 121 12.97 -5.80 14.44
N ARG A 122 13.51 -6.74 15.19
CA ARG A 122 14.31 -7.84 14.67
C ARG A 122 13.70 -9.15 15.11
N VAL A 123 13.22 -9.92 14.16
CA VAL A 123 12.57 -11.21 14.42
C VAL A 123 13.30 -12.34 13.70
N ALA A 124 13.12 -13.55 14.21
CA ALA A 124 13.66 -14.74 13.57
C ALA A 124 12.75 -15.16 12.41
N GLY A 125 13.30 -15.17 11.21
CA GLY A 125 12.63 -15.72 10.05
C GLY A 125 13.02 -17.17 9.76
N ARG A 126 12.67 -17.65 8.57
CA ARG A 126 13.00 -19.01 8.14
C ARG A 126 14.51 -19.27 8.15
N ASN A 127 14.89 -20.51 8.50
CA ASN A 127 16.29 -20.97 8.61
C ASN A 127 17.15 -20.16 9.60
N ALA A 128 16.52 -19.63 10.65
CA ALA A 128 17.15 -18.80 11.68
C ALA A 128 17.87 -17.54 11.10
N ARG A 129 17.40 -17.05 9.96
CA ARG A 129 17.84 -15.76 9.41
C ARG A 129 17.02 -14.64 10.05
N ASP A 130 17.67 -13.54 10.32
CA ASP A 130 17.00 -12.38 10.87
C ASP A 130 16.20 -11.63 9.81
N VAL A 131 15.03 -11.18 10.20
CA VAL A 131 14.18 -10.24 9.45
C VAL A 131 14.08 -8.95 10.24
N LEU A 132 14.25 -7.85 9.56
CA LEU A 132 14.16 -6.50 10.11
C LEU A 132 12.87 -5.87 9.65
N ILE A 133 12.10 -5.34 10.58
CA ILE A 133 10.79 -4.75 10.36
C ILE A 133 10.83 -3.29 10.80
N GLY A 134 10.46 -2.38 9.92
CA GLY A 134 10.44 -0.95 10.19
C GLY A 134 9.67 -0.18 9.14
N SER A 135 9.90 1.13 9.05
CA SER A 135 9.28 1.99 8.05
C SER A 135 10.13 2.06 6.76
N ILE A 136 9.54 2.59 5.69
CA ILE A 136 10.24 2.83 4.42
C ILE A 136 11.35 3.85 4.61
N PRO A 137 12.59 3.56 4.18
CA PRO A 137 13.72 4.47 4.26
C PRO A 137 13.72 5.48 3.09
N THR A 138 12.72 6.38 3.04
CA THR A 138 12.46 7.31 1.93
C THR A 138 13.66 8.17 1.58
N ARG A 139 14.37 8.69 2.58
CA ARG A 139 15.56 9.52 2.37
C ARG A 139 16.73 8.73 1.80
N SER A 140 16.93 7.49 2.26
CA SER A 140 17.97 6.61 1.72
C SER A 140 17.67 6.14 0.31
N LEU A 141 16.39 6.03 -0.04
CA LEU A 141 15.91 5.73 -1.39
C LEU A 141 15.87 6.97 -2.31
N ASN A 142 16.06 8.17 -1.74
CA ASN A 142 15.94 9.44 -2.44
C ASN A 142 14.57 9.62 -3.13
N ILE A 143 13.51 9.29 -2.39
CA ILE A 143 12.11 9.51 -2.77
C ILE A 143 11.43 10.47 -1.79
N SER A 144 10.24 10.97 -2.14
CA SER A 144 9.50 11.90 -1.28
C SER A 144 9.12 11.29 0.06
N ASP A 145 9.28 12.05 1.13
CA ASP A 145 8.81 11.67 2.47
C ASP A 145 7.28 11.46 2.53
N SER A 146 6.52 12.01 1.57
CA SER A 146 5.08 11.76 1.43
C SER A 146 4.75 10.29 1.12
N LEU A 147 5.70 9.53 0.59
CA LEU A 147 5.56 8.10 0.31
C LEU A 147 5.77 7.23 1.57
N THR A 148 5.95 7.83 2.74
CA THR A 148 6.07 7.09 4.00
C THR A 148 4.71 6.58 4.49
N VAL A 149 3.61 7.24 4.13
CA VAL A 149 2.26 6.93 4.60
C VAL A 149 1.34 6.52 3.46
N ASP A 150 0.37 5.68 3.79
CA ASP A 150 -0.70 5.26 2.88
C ASP A 150 -1.81 6.30 2.76
N GLY A 151 -2.84 6.03 1.97
CA GLY A 151 -3.99 6.91 1.78
C GLY A 151 -4.83 7.16 3.05
N TRP A 152 -4.62 6.42 4.12
CA TRP A 152 -5.26 6.60 5.42
C TRP A 152 -4.34 7.28 6.45
N GLY A 153 -3.08 7.54 6.09
CA GLY A 153 -2.12 8.21 6.96
C GLY A 153 -1.30 7.29 7.86
N GLY A 154 -1.43 5.97 7.70
CA GLY A 154 -0.59 4.98 8.37
C GLY A 154 0.73 4.78 7.62
N ARG A 155 1.83 4.60 8.35
CA ARG A 155 3.13 4.32 7.73
C ARG A 155 3.13 2.96 7.06
N TYR A 156 3.76 2.90 5.88
CA TYR A 156 4.08 1.61 5.28
C TYR A 156 5.06 0.85 6.15
N LEU A 157 4.75 -0.42 6.35
CA LEU A 157 5.67 -1.37 6.95
C LEU A 157 6.58 -1.93 5.86
N TYR A 158 7.86 -1.99 6.16
CA TYR A 158 8.88 -2.59 5.33
C TYR A 158 9.62 -3.65 6.14
N ALA A 159 9.42 -4.91 5.78
CA ALA A 159 10.18 -6.01 6.34
C ALA A 159 11.19 -6.51 5.32
N VAL A 160 12.41 -6.80 5.75
CA VAL A 160 13.51 -7.24 4.89
C VAL A 160 14.36 -8.31 5.57
N THR A 161 14.71 -9.35 4.83
CA THR A 161 15.69 -10.34 5.28
C THR A 161 17.06 -9.67 5.42
N ALA A 162 17.63 -9.73 6.61
CA ALA A 162 18.84 -8.97 7.00
C ALA A 162 20.04 -9.22 6.08
N ASP A 163 20.20 -10.45 5.58
CA ASP A 163 21.28 -10.86 4.70
C ASP A 163 21.36 -10.05 3.39
N TYR A 164 20.24 -9.52 2.93
CA TYR A 164 20.16 -8.72 1.70
C TYR A 164 20.48 -7.23 1.92
N THR A 165 20.74 -6.82 3.16
CA THR A 165 21.07 -5.43 3.49
C THR A 165 22.57 -5.18 3.60
N GLY A 166 23.38 -6.24 3.67
CA GLY A 166 24.83 -6.18 3.76
C GLY A 166 25.54 -6.05 2.41
N ASN A 167 26.84 -5.85 2.46
CA ASN A 167 27.67 -5.79 1.24
C ASN A 167 27.84 -7.16 0.57
N ASP A 168 27.57 -8.23 1.32
CA ASP A 168 27.65 -9.61 0.84
C ASP A 168 26.29 -10.15 0.35
N ALA A 169 25.36 -9.24 0.04
CA ALA A 169 24.04 -9.60 -0.46
C ALA A 169 24.13 -10.38 -1.77
N ASP A 170 23.72 -11.64 -1.73
CA ASP A 170 23.69 -12.52 -2.90
C ASP A 170 22.25 -12.90 -3.26
N PHE A 171 21.69 -12.19 -4.22
CA PHE A 171 20.35 -12.44 -4.72
C PHE A 171 20.22 -13.70 -5.58
N GLY A 172 21.33 -14.36 -5.89
CA GLY A 172 21.36 -15.56 -6.75
C GLY A 172 21.35 -16.87 -5.98
N SER A 173 21.86 -16.90 -4.75
CA SER A 173 22.06 -18.13 -3.97
C SER A 173 21.25 -18.19 -2.67
N ASN A 174 20.83 -17.05 -2.14
CA ASN A 174 20.14 -16.99 -0.86
C ASN A 174 18.62 -17.00 -1.04
N GLU A 175 17.96 -17.77 -0.23
CA GLU A 175 16.50 -17.73 -0.07
C GLU A 175 16.15 -16.62 0.92
N GLY A 176 14.96 -16.00 0.75
CA GLY A 176 14.41 -15.09 1.73
C GLY A 176 14.13 -15.78 3.07
N ALA A 177 13.73 -15.00 4.05
CA ALA A 177 13.37 -15.50 5.38
C ALA A 177 11.95 -15.13 5.82
N ILE A 178 11.19 -14.44 4.97
CA ILE A 178 9.85 -13.95 5.28
C ILE A 178 8.82 -14.91 4.70
N SER A 179 7.88 -15.36 5.54
CA SER A 179 6.74 -16.17 5.15
C SER A 179 5.57 -15.26 4.78
N VAL A 180 4.93 -15.52 3.63
CA VAL A 180 3.72 -14.83 3.23
C VAL A 180 2.63 -15.86 2.98
N LEU A 181 1.53 -15.76 3.73
CA LEU A 181 0.45 -16.72 3.74
C LEU A 181 -0.84 -16.10 3.20
N ASP A 182 -1.64 -16.90 2.50
CA ASP A 182 -2.98 -16.51 2.07
C ASP A 182 -4.03 -16.77 3.18
N GLU A 183 -5.30 -16.50 2.86
CA GLU A 183 -6.45 -16.68 3.76
C GLU A 183 -6.66 -18.13 4.21
N ASN A 184 -6.07 -19.11 3.54
CA ASN A 184 -6.14 -20.52 3.88
C ASN A 184 -4.93 -20.98 4.71
N GLY A 185 -3.95 -20.09 4.95
CA GLY A 185 -2.67 -20.42 5.56
C GLY A 185 -1.68 -21.07 4.60
N ASP A 186 -1.96 -21.03 3.29
CA ASP A 186 -1.06 -21.55 2.28
C ASP A 186 -0.02 -20.48 1.88
N SER A 187 1.22 -20.91 1.67
CA SER A 187 2.26 -19.98 1.22
C SER A 187 1.99 -19.49 -0.19
N VAL A 188 2.00 -18.18 -0.36
CA VAL A 188 1.86 -17.54 -1.69
C VAL A 188 3.18 -17.49 -2.47
N THR A 189 4.31 -17.75 -1.79
CA THR A 189 5.61 -17.91 -2.43
C THR A 189 5.82 -19.36 -2.87
N SER A 190 6.64 -19.57 -3.91
CA SER A 190 6.95 -20.92 -4.44
C SER A 190 7.56 -21.87 -3.40
N SER A 191 8.15 -21.32 -2.35
CA SER A 191 8.65 -22.02 -1.18
C SER A 191 8.31 -21.20 0.06
N PRO A 192 7.73 -21.81 1.11
CA PRO A 192 7.40 -21.09 2.34
C PRO A 192 8.63 -20.35 2.90
N GLY A 193 8.44 -19.10 3.32
CA GLY A 193 9.51 -18.27 3.87
C GLY A 193 10.55 -17.82 2.83
N ASN A 194 10.18 -17.70 1.56
CA ASN A 194 11.09 -17.33 0.48
C ASN A 194 11.00 -15.85 0.07
N ALA A 195 10.22 -15.03 0.76
CA ALA A 195 10.21 -13.61 0.45
C ALA A 195 11.46 -12.91 1.03
N ILE A 196 12.06 -12.07 0.21
CA ILE A 196 13.25 -11.28 0.55
C ILE A 196 12.85 -10.02 1.31
N TYR A 197 11.79 -9.36 0.84
CA TYR A 197 11.18 -8.23 1.52
C TYR A 197 9.68 -8.19 1.27
N THR A 198 8.99 -7.50 2.17
CA THR A 198 7.57 -7.21 2.07
C THR A 198 7.31 -5.73 2.30
N LEU A 199 6.25 -5.22 1.67
CA LEU A 199 5.68 -3.89 1.88
C LEU A 199 4.22 -4.07 2.26
N VAL A 200 3.82 -3.52 3.40
CA VAL A 200 2.44 -3.58 3.87
C VAL A 200 1.93 -2.16 4.10
N ALA A 201 0.79 -1.83 3.50
CA ALA A 201 0.03 -0.64 3.84
C ALA A 201 -1.09 -1.05 4.80
N PRO A 202 -1.20 -0.47 6.00
CA PRO A 202 -2.19 -0.89 7.00
C PRO A 202 -3.64 -0.65 6.58
N GLY A 203 -3.85 0.16 5.54
CA GLY A 203 -5.16 0.37 4.97
C GLY A 203 -6.16 1.04 5.92
N ALA A 204 -7.45 0.75 5.76
CA ALA A 204 -8.51 1.40 6.53
C ALA A 204 -8.55 0.95 8.00
N SER A 205 -8.08 -0.24 8.32
CA SER A 205 -8.08 -0.78 9.69
C SER A 205 -7.07 -0.06 10.59
N GLN A 206 -5.95 0.40 10.04
CA GLN A 206 -4.84 1.05 10.73
C GLN A 206 -4.29 0.24 11.92
N GLN A 207 -4.52 -1.08 11.95
CA GLN A 207 -4.05 -1.95 13.05
C GLN A 207 -2.52 -1.96 13.09
N GLY A 208 -1.96 -1.65 14.25
CA GLY A 208 -0.51 -1.54 14.46
C GLY A 208 0.17 -0.43 13.69
N ALA A 209 -0.58 0.38 12.94
CA ALA A 209 -0.02 1.46 12.15
C ALA A 209 0.56 2.57 13.02
N ARG A 210 1.65 3.16 12.52
CA ARG A 210 2.23 4.38 13.08
C ARG A 210 1.86 5.59 12.24
N SER A 211 1.59 6.71 12.91
CA SER A 211 1.37 8.00 12.24
C SER A 211 2.69 8.55 11.66
N ILE A 212 2.60 9.63 10.88
CA ILE A 212 3.79 10.34 10.40
C ILE A 212 4.65 10.90 11.55
N GLU A 213 4.10 11.06 12.73
CA GLU A 213 4.83 11.50 13.93
C GLU A 213 5.39 10.33 14.76
N GLY A 214 5.15 9.07 14.35
CA GLY A 214 5.64 7.87 15.02
C GLY A 214 4.70 7.32 16.10
N ASP A 215 3.56 8.00 16.34
CA ASP A 215 2.58 7.53 17.32
C ASP A 215 1.76 6.37 16.77
N GLU A 216 1.39 5.43 17.64
CA GLU A 216 0.47 4.34 17.28
C GLU A 216 -0.93 4.89 17.02
N ILE A 217 -1.50 4.54 15.84
CA ILE A 217 -2.84 4.98 15.45
C ILE A 217 -3.91 4.05 16.03
N ALA A 218 -3.74 2.75 15.85
CA ALA A 218 -4.65 1.74 16.37
C ALA A 218 -3.85 0.53 16.85
N SER A 219 -4.26 -0.06 17.95
CA SER A 219 -3.59 -1.23 18.52
C SER A 219 -3.70 -2.44 17.59
N CYS A 220 -2.65 -3.24 17.55
CA CYS A 220 -2.65 -4.51 16.85
C CYS A 220 -3.65 -5.48 17.48
N ASN A 221 -4.54 -6.05 16.67
CA ASN A 221 -5.48 -7.08 17.10
C ASN A 221 -5.07 -8.44 16.52
N THR A 222 -4.27 -9.17 17.26
CA THR A 222 -3.71 -10.49 16.87
C THR A 222 -4.78 -11.58 16.65
N ALA A 223 -6.04 -11.31 16.99
CA ALA A 223 -7.14 -12.25 16.75
C ALA A 223 -7.72 -12.15 15.33
N THR A 224 -7.32 -11.15 14.57
CA THR A 224 -7.78 -10.95 13.18
C THR A 224 -6.75 -11.48 12.18
N PHE A 225 -7.18 -11.78 10.96
CA PHE A 225 -6.26 -12.23 9.90
C PHE A 225 -5.19 -11.15 9.58
N GLY A 226 -5.54 -9.88 9.61
CA GLY A 226 -4.60 -8.76 9.45
C GLY A 226 -3.72 -8.50 10.67
N GLY A 227 -4.05 -9.08 11.84
CA GLY A 227 -3.26 -8.93 13.06
C GLY A 227 -1.86 -9.47 12.94
N GLU A 228 -1.65 -10.51 12.16
CA GLU A 228 -0.33 -11.08 11.86
C GLU A 228 0.62 -10.04 11.22
N ASN A 229 0.07 -9.07 10.50
CA ASN A 229 0.88 -8.04 9.85
C ASN A 229 1.38 -6.96 10.82
N CYS A 230 1.00 -7.01 12.08
CA CYS A 230 1.33 -5.97 13.07
C CYS A 230 1.81 -6.49 14.43
N ASP A 231 1.85 -7.79 14.68
CA ASP A 231 2.26 -8.33 15.99
C ASP A 231 3.78 -8.48 16.14
N PHE A 232 4.50 -8.62 15.04
CA PHE A 232 5.96 -8.68 14.96
C PHE A 232 6.59 -9.75 15.88
N ASP A 233 5.88 -10.84 16.16
CA ASP A 233 6.38 -11.93 16.99
C ASP A 233 7.26 -12.90 16.18
N ASP A 234 7.03 -12.97 14.85
CA ASP A 234 7.86 -13.70 13.90
C ASP A 234 7.97 -12.97 12.54
N ALA A 235 8.41 -13.66 11.51
CA ALA A 235 8.55 -13.13 10.15
C ALA A 235 7.44 -13.64 9.21
N THR A 236 6.24 -13.83 9.72
CA THR A 236 5.07 -14.24 8.95
C THR A 236 4.18 -13.03 8.66
N PHE A 237 3.65 -12.96 7.46
CA PHE A 237 2.73 -11.91 7.04
C PHE A 237 1.57 -12.54 6.27
N ASN A 238 0.38 -12.04 6.52
CA ASN A 238 -0.83 -12.48 5.84
C ASN A 238 -1.20 -11.56 4.68
N VAL A 239 -1.61 -12.14 3.56
CA VAL A 239 -2.09 -11.41 2.39
C VAL A 239 -3.46 -11.93 1.96
N SER A 240 -4.42 -11.03 1.74
CA SER A 240 -5.69 -11.41 1.14
C SER A 240 -5.64 -11.24 -0.37
N MET A 241 -5.91 -12.32 -1.08
CA MET A 241 -6.04 -12.30 -2.54
C MET A 241 -7.40 -11.73 -2.98
N ASN A 242 -8.37 -11.71 -2.08
CA ASN A 242 -9.69 -11.16 -2.30
C ASN A 242 -9.83 -9.82 -1.56
N LYS A 243 -9.43 -8.72 -2.20
CA LYS A 243 -9.73 -7.38 -1.68
C LYS A 243 -11.25 -7.20 -1.67
N SER A 244 -11.90 -7.63 -0.59
CA SER A 244 -13.33 -7.46 -0.40
C SER A 244 -13.61 -6.00 -0.09
N PHE A 245 -14.28 -5.29 -0.97
CA PHE A 245 -14.86 -3.97 -0.71
C PHE A 245 -16.07 -4.07 0.25
N GLY A 246 -15.95 -4.87 1.32
CA GLY A 246 -17.01 -5.12 2.27
C GLY A 246 -17.35 -3.88 3.08
N MET A 247 -18.59 -3.45 3.01
CA MET A 247 -19.18 -2.55 3.99
C MET A 247 -19.30 -3.32 5.31
N GLY A 248 -18.50 -2.97 6.30
CA GLY A 248 -18.83 -3.22 7.71
C GLY A 248 -18.35 -4.50 8.35
N ASP A 249 -17.32 -5.14 7.83
CA ASP A 249 -16.65 -6.23 8.53
C ASP A 249 -15.16 -5.97 8.62
N ASP A 250 -14.48 -6.52 9.63
CA ASP A 250 -13.03 -6.47 9.87
C ASP A 250 -12.22 -7.15 8.75
N SER A 251 -12.70 -6.99 7.51
CA SER A 251 -12.08 -7.52 6.32
C SER A 251 -10.72 -6.88 6.14
N PHE A 252 -9.74 -7.71 5.88
CA PHE A 252 -8.38 -7.36 5.53
C PHE A 252 -8.36 -6.22 4.50
N THR A 253 -7.86 -5.06 4.91
CA THR A 253 -7.83 -3.84 4.10
C THR A 253 -6.43 -3.46 3.64
N ASP A 254 -5.43 -4.25 4.03
CA ASP A 254 -4.03 -3.96 3.78
C ASP A 254 -3.71 -4.12 2.29
N SER A 255 -2.97 -3.17 1.74
CA SER A 255 -2.31 -3.36 0.45
C SER A 255 -0.94 -3.97 0.68
N PHE A 256 -0.65 -5.04 -0.04
CA PHE A 256 0.51 -5.88 0.21
C PHE A 256 1.34 -6.08 -1.05
N PHE A 257 2.65 -6.05 -0.90
CA PHE A 257 3.60 -6.45 -1.93
C PHE A 257 4.75 -7.24 -1.31
N TYR A 258 5.19 -8.29 -1.98
CA TYR A 258 6.40 -9.04 -1.59
C TYR A 258 7.28 -9.33 -2.80
N MET A 259 8.55 -9.60 -2.55
CA MET A 259 9.51 -10.05 -3.56
C MET A 259 10.20 -11.34 -3.06
N ALA A 260 10.06 -12.39 -3.82
CA ALA A 260 10.76 -13.65 -3.57
C ALA A 260 12.15 -13.67 -4.24
N SER A 261 13.04 -14.57 -3.79
CA SER A 261 14.40 -14.68 -4.31
C SER A 261 14.45 -14.97 -5.81
N ASN A 262 13.54 -15.79 -6.30
CA ASN A 262 13.44 -16.13 -7.73
C ASN A 262 13.07 -14.91 -8.59
N ASP A 263 12.30 -13.98 -8.06
CA ASP A 263 11.90 -12.77 -8.79
C ASP A 263 13.09 -11.83 -8.99
N VAL A 264 13.96 -11.72 -7.99
CA VAL A 264 15.19 -10.90 -8.09
C VAL A 264 16.18 -11.51 -9.07
N TYR A 265 16.33 -12.83 -9.09
CA TYR A 265 17.21 -13.51 -10.02
C TYR A 265 16.78 -13.30 -11.46
N GLN A 266 15.50 -13.51 -11.76
CA GLN A 266 14.92 -13.24 -13.07
C GLN A 266 15.16 -11.78 -13.48
N TRP A 267 15.19 -10.90 -12.55
CA TRP A 267 15.34 -9.48 -12.72
C TRP A 267 16.78 -9.04 -13.01
N LYS A 268 17.77 -9.52 -12.25
CA LYS A 268 19.19 -9.27 -12.51
C LYS A 268 19.68 -9.86 -13.83
N VAL A 269 19.17 -11.03 -14.20
CA VAL A 269 19.51 -11.71 -15.45
C VAL A 269 18.79 -11.07 -16.63
N GLY A 270 17.59 -10.51 -16.43
CA GLY A 270 16.77 -9.90 -17.49
C GLY A 270 17.25 -8.52 -17.96
N TYR A 271 18.04 -7.80 -17.17
CA TYR A 271 18.55 -6.49 -17.59
C TYR A 271 19.69 -6.55 -18.61
N GLY A 272 20.33 -7.72 -18.80
CA GLY A 272 21.31 -7.90 -19.84
C GLY A 272 20.72 -8.14 -21.23
N GLU A 273 19.76 -9.02 -21.35
CA GLU A 273 19.06 -9.38 -22.60
C GLU A 273 17.83 -10.21 -22.25
N CYS A 274 16.65 -9.61 -22.22
CA CYS A 274 15.45 -10.37 -22.48
C CYS A 274 15.44 -10.81 -23.95
N THR A 275 16.31 -11.70 -24.32
CA THR A 275 16.11 -12.52 -25.51
C THR A 275 14.96 -13.44 -25.17
N CYS A 276 13.74 -13.02 -25.53
CA CYS A 276 12.62 -13.92 -25.59
C CYS A 276 13.05 -15.10 -26.46
N PRO A 277 13.25 -16.30 -25.92
CA PRO A 277 13.47 -17.45 -26.78
C PRO A 277 12.20 -17.65 -27.59
N THR A 278 12.27 -17.21 -28.85
CA THR A 278 11.34 -17.54 -29.90
C THR A 278 9.84 -17.62 -29.55
N LYS A 279 9.15 -16.50 -29.82
CA LYS A 279 7.78 -16.42 -30.39
C LYS A 279 6.64 -17.23 -29.75
N THR A 280 6.66 -17.57 -28.49
CA THR A 280 5.44 -18.04 -27.82
C THR A 280 5.09 -17.09 -26.67
N ARG A 281 3.99 -16.39 -26.83
CA ARG A 281 3.44 -15.39 -25.92
C ARG A 281 3.33 -15.76 -24.42
N PRO A 282 3.37 -17.02 -23.98
CA PRO A 282 3.35 -17.34 -22.55
C PRO A 282 4.62 -16.94 -21.79
N ALA A 283 5.79 -16.97 -22.44
CA ALA A 283 7.06 -16.69 -21.75
C ALA A 283 7.25 -15.22 -21.37
N VAL A 284 6.66 -14.28 -22.10
CA VAL A 284 6.73 -12.85 -21.77
C VAL A 284 5.88 -12.52 -20.53
N VAL A 285 4.79 -13.26 -20.32
CA VAL A 285 3.93 -13.10 -19.14
C VAL A 285 4.61 -13.65 -17.88
N GLU A 286 5.44 -14.69 -18.01
CA GLU A 286 6.19 -15.23 -16.87
C GLU A 286 7.35 -14.34 -16.43
N CYS A 287 7.96 -13.56 -17.31
CA CYS A 287 8.97 -12.56 -16.93
C CYS A 287 8.42 -11.39 -16.12
N TYR A 288 7.11 -11.17 -16.17
CA TYR A 288 6.42 -10.08 -15.46
C TYR A 288 5.36 -10.57 -14.46
N LYS A 289 5.28 -11.87 -14.23
CA LYS A 289 4.36 -12.41 -13.24
C LYS A 289 4.92 -12.18 -11.86
N ILE A 290 4.75 -10.95 -11.41
CA ILE A 290 4.87 -10.60 -10.01
C ILE A 290 3.62 -11.19 -9.37
N PRO A 291 3.73 -12.13 -8.44
CA PRO A 291 2.58 -12.57 -7.67
C PRO A 291 1.99 -11.35 -6.98
N GLY A 292 0.72 -11.03 -7.23
CA GLY A 292 0.04 -9.84 -6.72
C GLY A 292 0.16 -8.57 -7.57
N GLY A 293 0.93 -8.56 -8.67
CA GLY A 293 1.00 -7.44 -9.59
C GLY A 293 -0.17 -7.45 -10.57
N PHE A 294 -0.87 -6.35 -10.69
CA PHE A 294 -1.89 -6.13 -11.72
C PHE A 294 -1.30 -6.44 -13.10
N GLY A 295 -1.85 -7.44 -13.78
CA GLY A 295 -1.58 -7.67 -15.18
C GLY A 295 -2.09 -6.50 -16.01
N GLY A 296 -1.19 -5.58 -16.35
CA GLY A 296 -1.42 -4.64 -17.43
C GLY A 296 -1.24 -5.41 -18.75
N THR A 297 -2.31 -5.47 -19.52
CA THR A 297 -2.34 -5.97 -20.90
C THR A 297 -1.47 -5.12 -21.80
#